data_27202122927ebfade1360297f29691a6
#
_entry.id   27202122927ebfade1360297f29691a6
#
_cell.length_a   1.000
_cell.length_b   1.000
_cell.length_c   1.000
_cell.angle_alpha   90.00
_cell.angle_beta   90.00
_cell.angle_gamma   90.00
#
_symmetry.space_group_name_H-M   'P 1'
#
loop_
_entity.id
_entity.type
_entity.pdbx_description
1 polymer ?
#
loop_
_entity_poly.entity_id
_entity_poly.type
_entity_poly.pdbx_seq_one_letter_code
_entity_poly.pdbx_strand_id
1 'polypeptide(L)'
;MSQLNVGTINATNVTATGEVDVDATLKLPQKTTAQLPTSGVVAGEMVQNTTTNKTMVYNGTEWVNTEGEGRQYKIQCWGAGGGGGRAGGWSYGAEGGGGGYVEADISGLASNTNLIIRVGEGGLVNGTRMSYGGGGQANRDGGDNRYGSNGGGASAVFITSASHSNVLIIAGGGGGGGSSRNQEGNWGGAGGGVTG
;
A
#
# COMPACT_ATOMS: atom_id res chain seq x y z
N MET A 1 41.54 0.21 -33.75
CA MET A 1 40.27 -0.53 -33.56
C MET A 1 39.89 -1.17 -34.87
N SER A 2 39.66 -2.48 -34.88
CA SER A 2 39.24 -3.15 -36.11
C SER A 2 37.68 -3.11 -36.14
N GLN A 3 37.15 -2.45 -37.18
CA GLN A 3 35.70 -2.52 -37.46
C GLN A 3 35.43 -3.69 -38.39
N LEU A 4 34.51 -4.56 -38.00
CA LEU A 4 33.96 -5.60 -38.84
C LEU A 4 32.64 -5.11 -39.45
N ASN A 5 32.65 -4.71 -40.71
CA ASN A 5 31.46 -4.34 -41.45
C ASN A 5 30.86 -5.59 -42.09
N VAL A 6 29.77 -6.10 -41.58
CA VAL A 6 29.01 -7.21 -42.18
C VAL A 6 27.58 -6.75 -42.50
N GLY A 7 27.12 -7.03 -43.71
CA GLY A 7 25.77 -6.63 -44.13
C GLY A 7 24.65 -7.37 -43.36
N THR A 8 24.87 -8.62 -42.95
CA THR A 8 23.92 -9.40 -42.17
C THR A 8 24.68 -10.47 -41.40
N ILE A 9 24.42 -10.61 -40.13
CA ILE A 9 24.86 -11.72 -39.28
C ILE A 9 23.66 -12.62 -39.02
N ASN A 10 23.67 -13.82 -39.66
CA ASN A 10 22.71 -14.88 -39.32
C ASN A 10 23.38 -15.85 -38.35
N ALA A 11 23.27 -15.55 -37.07
CA ALA A 11 23.80 -16.41 -36.01
C ALA A 11 22.76 -16.64 -34.91
N THR A 12 22.77 -17.86 -34.38
CA THR A 12 21.90 -18.22 -33.26
C THR A 12 22.34 -17.49 -31.97
N ASN A 13 23.68 -17.27 -31.86
CA ASN A 13 24.28 -16.54 -30.74
C ASN A 13 25.40 -15.64 -31.25
N VAL A 14 25.44 -14.42 -30.81
CA VAL A 14 26.54 -13.48 -31.00
C VAL A 14 27.11 -13.13 -29.64
N THR A 15 28.36 -13.47 -29.40
CA THR A 15 29.07 -13.08 -28.18
C THR A 15 30.04 -11.96 -28.49
N ALA A 16 29.86 -10.81 -27.83
CA ALA A 16 30.80 -9.71 -27.88
C ALA A 16 31.53 -9.58 -26.53
N THR A 17 32.83 -9.33 -26.56
CA THR A 17 33.65 -9.09 -25.35
C THR A 17 33.81 -7.60 -25.06
N GLY A 18 33.07 -6.76 -25.75
CA GLY A 18 33.08 -5.31 -25.61
C GLY A 18 31.71 -4.72 -25.96
N GLU A 19 31.71 -3.42 -26.26
CA GLU A 19 30.52 -2.70 -26.68
C GLU A 19 30.07 -3.15 -28.08
N VAL A 20 28.74 -3.30 -28.23
CA VAL A 20 28.11 -3.52 -29.53
C VAL A 20 27.35 -2.25 -29.89
N ASP A 21 27.89 -1.51 -30.87
CA ASP A 21 27.24 -0.34 -31.42
C ASP A 21 26.29 -0.73 -32.56
N VAL A 22 25.04 -0.30 -32.48
CA VAL A 22 23.98 -0.60 -33.44
C VAL A 22 23.47 0.70 -34.07
N ASP A 23 23.97 1.02 -35.23
CA ASP A 23 23.59 2.24 -36.00
C ASP A 23 22.16 2.21 -36.57
N ALA A 24 21.44 1.09 -36.44
CA ALA A 24 20.12 0.91 -37.03
C ALA A 24 19.10 0.50 -35.98
N THR A 25 18.29 -0.50 -36.26
CA THR A 25 17.22 -0.97 -35.36
C THR A 25 17.59 -2.32 -34.78
N LEU A 26 17.65 -2.39 -33.45
CA LEU A 26 17.69 -3.64 -32.71
C LEU A 26 16.27 -4.17 -32.54
N LYS A 27 15.94 -5.33 -33.12
CA LYS A 27 14.65 -5.99 -32.92
C LYS A 27 14.78 -7.02 -31.81
N LEU A 28 14.06 -6.80 -30.73
CA LEU A 28 13.97 -7.76 -29.63
C LEU A 28 13.01 -8.91 -29.99
N PRO A 29 13.26 -10.13 -29.45
CA PRO A 29 12.29 -11.22 -29.55
C PRO A 29 10.92 -10.79 -29.02
N GLN A 30 9.86 -11.12 -29.75
CA GLN A 30 8.50 -10.76 -29.35
C GLN A 30 7.88 -11.93 -28.59
N LYS A 31 7.30 -11.65 -27.43
CA LYS A 31 6.63 -12.62 -26.56
C LYS A 31 5.36 -12.00 -25.97
N THR A 32 4.31 -12.77 -25.81
CA THR A 32 3.18 -12.37 -24.94
C THR A 32 3.56 -12.57 -23.49
N THR A 33 2.80 -11.97 -22.55
CA THR A 33 3.03 -12.20 -21.11
C THR A 33 3.03 -13.69 -20.74
N ALA A 34 2.13 -14.49 -21.35
CA ALA A 34 2.04 -15.93 -21.12
C ALA A 34 3.21 -16.72 -21.72
N GLN A 35 3.95 -16.16 -22.65
CA GLN A 35 5.10 -16.77 -23.32
C GLN A 35 6.45 -16.37 -22.72
N LEU A 36 6.44 -15.50 -21.71
CA LEU A 36 7.67 -15.15 -20.99
C LEU A 36 8.22 -16.40 -20.29
N PRO A 37 9.46 -16.82 -20.59
CA PRO A 37 10.02 -18.01 -19.97
C PRO A 37 10.25 -17.80 -18.47
N THR A 38 9.98 -18.84 -17.68
CA THR A 38 10.16 -18.84 -16.21
C THR A 38 11.37 -19.65 -15.77
N SER A 39 12.03 -20.34 -16.71
CA SER A 39 13.24 -21.13 -16.46
C SER A 39 14.18 -21.06 -17.66
N GLY A 40 15.46 -21.27 -17.42
CA GLY A 40 16.49 -21.22 -18.45
C GLY A 40 16.77 -19.80 -18.96
N VAL A 41 16.38 -18.78 -18.23
CA VAL A 41 16.57 -17.36 -18.56
C VAL A 41 17.77 -16.82 -17.77
N VAL A 42 18.57 -15.98 -18.42
CA VAL A 42 19.73 -15.35 -17.79
C VAL A 42 19.44 -13.87 -17.52
N ALA A 43 19.92 -13.37 -16.40
CA ALA A 43 19.78 -11.95 -16.08
C ALA A 43 20.35 -11.07 -17.21
N GLY A 44 19.59 -10.04 -17.59
CA GLY A 44 19.92 -9.18 -18.72
C GLY A 44 19.27 -9.57 -20.05
N GLU A 45 18.64 -10.75 -20.15
CA GLU A 45 17.85 -11.06 -21.35
C GLU A 45 16.69 -10.08 -21.52
N MET A 46 16.45 -9.66 -22.77
CA MET A 46 15.45 -8.67 -23.13
C MET A 46 14.46 -9.22 -24.17
N VAL A 47 13.20 -8.87 -24.01
CA VAL A 47 12.13 -9.17 -24.96
C VAL A 47 11.16 -8.01 -25.11
N GLN A 48 10.47 -7.92 -26.23
CA GLN A 48 9.31 -7.06 -26.38
C GLN A 48 8.05 -7.83 -25.99
N ASN A 49 7.38 -7.43 -24.89
CA ASN A 49 6.11 -8.02 -24.49
C ASN A 49 4.98 -7.42 -25.34
N THR A 50 4.37 -8.24 -26.19
CA THR A 50 3.31 -7.79 -27.11
C THR A 50 1.94 -7.65 -26.45
N THR A 51 1.74 -8.23 -25.26
CA THR A 51 0.50 -8.04 -24.49
C THR A 51 0.45 -6.65 -23.84
N THR A 52 1.58 -6.22 -23.28
CA THR A 52 1.68 -4.92 -22.57
C THR A 52 2.29 -3.83 -23.44
N ASN A 53 2.80 -4.17 -24.61
CA ASN A 53 3.57 -3.31 -25.52
C ASN A 53 4.79 -2.68 -24.85
N LYS A 54 5.46 -3.41 -23.95
CA LYS A 54 6.62 -2.94 -23.20
C LYS A 54 7.86 -3.80 -23.42
N THR A 55 9.02 -3.18 -23.38
CA THR A 55 10.28 -3.91 -23.31
C THR A 55 10.47 -4.48 -21.93
N MET A 56 10.72 -5.78 -21.85
CA MET A 56 10.96 -6.50 -20.59
C MET A 56 12.42 -6.92 -20.53
N VAL A 57 12.98 -6.84 -19.33
CA VAL A 57 14.32 -7.38 -19.02
C VAL A 57 14.19 -8.37 -17.86
N TYR A 58 14.90 -9.50 -17.95
CA TYR A 58 14.96 -10.45 -16.85
C TYR A 58 16.04 -10.00 -15.86
N ASN A 59 15.65 -9.74 -14.61
CA ASN A 59 16.57 -9.23 -13.57
C ASN A 59 17.30 -10.33 -12.79
N GLY A 60 17.15 -11.58 -13.20
CA GLY A 60 17.68 -12.76 -12.51
C GLY A 60 16.65 -13.48 -11.64
N THR A 61 15.51 -12.86 -11.38
CA THR A 61 14.43 -13.43 -10.57
C THR A 61 13.09 -13.37 -11.31
N GLU A 62 12.82 -12.28 -12.00
CA GLU A 62 11.56 -12.05 -12.71
C GLU A 62 11.74 -11.11 -13.90
N TRP A 63 10.75 -11.10 -14.80
CA TRP A 63 10.67 -10.15 -15.90
C TRP A 63 10.15 -8.82 -15.40
N VAL A 64 10.94 -7.77 -15.55
CA VAL A 64 10.58 -6.37 -15.23
C VAL A 64 10.57 -5.56 -16.51
N ASN A 65 9.72 -4.55 -16.60
CA ASN A 65 9.79 -3.64 -17.74
C ASN A 65 10.93 -2.63 -17.56
N THR A 66 11.45 -2.10 -18.66
CA THR A 66 12.54 -1.12 -18.64
C THR A 66 12.11 0.25 -18.14
N GLU A 67 10.81 0.48 -17.98
CA GLU A 67 10.24 1.74 -17.45
C GLU A 67 10.17 1.75 -15.93
N GLY A 68 10.66 0.68 -15.25
CA GLY A 68 10.65 0.57 -13.80
C GLY A 68 9.28 0.20 -13.21
N GLU A 69 8.30 -0.12 -14.05
CA GLU A 69 7.02 -0.62 -13.58
C GLU A 69 7.15 -2.11 -13.22
N GLY A 70 7.58 -2.34 -11.99
CA GLY A 70 7.56 -3.66 -11.34
C GLY A 70 6.14 -4.16 -11.12
N ARG A 71 6.00 -5.16 -10.28
CA ARG A 71 4.70 -5.73 -9.90
C ARG A 71 3.72 -4.64 -9.49
N GLN A 72 2.47 -4.79 -9.90
CA GLN A 72 1.38 -3.97 -9.40
C GLN A 72 0.79 -4.65 -8.16
N TYR A 73 0.57 -3.85 -7.13
CA TYR A 73 -0.06 -4.29 -5.88
C TYR A 73 -1.33 -3.50 -5.67
N LYS A 74 -2.42 -4.20 -5.44
CA LYS A 74 -3.65 -3.57 -4.94
C LYS A 74 -3.60 -3.62 -3.41
N ILE A 75 -3.64 -2.45 -2.80
CA ILE A 75 -3.63 -2.31 -1.34
C ILE A 75 -4.96 -1.73 -0.90
N GLN A 76 -5.57 -2.37 0.09
CA GLN A 76 -6.80 -1.94 0.72
C GLN A 76 -6.55 -1.74 2.20
N CYS A 77 -6.97 -0.61 2.75
CA CYS A 77 -6.86 -0.30 4.17
C CYS A 77 -8.21 0.09 4.73
N TRP A 78 -8.52 -0.42 5.91
CA TRP A 78 -9.65 -0.04 6.73
C TRP A 78 -9.13 0.55 8.02
N GLY A 79 -9.53 1.77 8.35
CA GLY A 79 -9.31 2.34 9.68
C GLY A 79 -10.15 1.62 10.73
N ALA A 80 -9.72 1.65 11.96
CA ALA A 80 -10.47 1.03 13.04
C ALA A 80 -11.67 1.89 13.46
N GLY A 81 -12.76 1.26 13.87
CA GLY A 81 -13.93 1.95 14.43
C GLY A 81 -13.63 2.61 15.77
N GLY A 82 -14.30 3.70 16.05
CA GLY A 82 -14.31 4.33 17.39
C GLY A 82 -15.06 3.47 18.40
N GLY A 83 -14.74 3.63 19.68
CA GLY A 83 -15.47 2.97 20.76
C GLY A 83 -16.84 3.59 21.02
N GLY A 84 -17.82 2.80 21.43
CA GLY A 84 -19.10 3.31 21.90
C GLY A 84 -18.99 3.92 23.31
N GLY A 85 -19.65 5.06 23.53
CA GLY A 85 -19.71 5.71 24.83
C GLY A 85 -20.34 4.81 25.88
N ARG A 86 -19.88 4.88 27.12
CA ARG A 86 -20.48 4.15 28.23
C ARG A 86 -21.45 5.03 29.00
N ALA A 87 -22.66 4.54 29.17
CA ALA A 87 -23.65 5.14 30.03
C ALA A 87 -23.64 4.48 31.41
N GLY A 88 -23.71 5.26 32.48
CA GLY A 88 -23.93 4.77 33.85
C GLY A 88 -25.38 4.96 34.26
N GLY A 89 -26.01 3.97 34.86
CA GLY A 89 -27.38 4.06 35.33
C GLY A 89 -28.42 4.31 34.23
N TRP A 90 -29.12 5.39 34.26
CA TRP A 90 -30.17 5.83 33.32
C TRP A 90 -29.64 6.62 32.09
N SER A 91 -28.39 6.51 31.78
CA SER A 91 -27.76 7.29 30.71
C SER A 91 -27.58 6.46 29.44
N TYR A 92 -27.61 7.10 28.30
CA TYR A 92 -27.38 6.48 26.98
C TYR A 92 -25.96 6.79 26.51
N GLY A 93 -25.24 5.78 26.07
CA GLY A 93 -23.97 5.93 25.34
C GLY A 93 -24.25 5.97 23.84
N ALA A 94 -23.54 6.83 23.12
CA ALA A 94 -23.63 6.87 21.67
C ALA A 94 -22.62 5.90 21.04
N GLU A 95 -22.92 5.45 19.86
CA GLU A 95 -22.02 4.60 19.08
C GLU A 95 -20.78 5.37 18.63
N GLY A 96 -19.67 4.65 18.51
CA GLY A 96 -18.48 5.16 17.84
C GLY A 96 -18.66 5.17 16.31
N GLY A 97 -17.96 6.06 15.66
CA GLY A 97 -17.94 6.15 14.20
C GLY A 97 -17.22 4.98 13.55
N GLY A 98 -17.58 4.62 12.32
CA GLY A 98 -16.85 3.66 11.50
C GLY A 98 -15.47 4.19 11.11
N GLY A 99 -14.51 3.30 10.89
CA GLY A 99 -13.24 3.65 10.28
C GLY A 99 -13.40 3.94 8.79
N GLY A 100 -12.53 4.75 8.23
CA GLY A 100 -12.47 5.04 6.81
C GLY A 100 -11.94 3.85 6.01
N TYR A 101 -12.21 3.87 4.71
CA TYR A 101 -11.67 2.90 3.74
C TYR A 101 -10.88 3.62 2.66
N VAL A 102 -9.79 3.01 2.22
CA VAL A 102 -9.01 3.48 1.09
C VAL A 102 -8.44 2.30 0.31
N GLU A 103 -8.42 2.43 -1.01
CA GLU A 103 -7.81 1.47 -1.92
C GLU A 103 -6.87 2.21 -2.88
N ALA A 104 -5.74 1.61 -3.20
CA ALA A 104 -4.83 2.12 -4.21
C ALA A 104 -4.13 0.99 -4.96
N ASP A 105 -3.88 1.22 -6.24
CA ASP A 105 -2.99 0.40 -7.06
C ASP A 105 -1.59 1.03 -7.01
N ILE A 106 -0.63 0.28 -6.50
CA ILE A 106 0.75 0.70 -6.33
C ILE A 106 1.62 -0.01 -7.35
N SER A 107 2.37 0.75 -8.13
CA SER A 107 3.35 0.24 -9.09
C SER A 107 4.72 0.85 -8.83
N GLY A 108 5.75 0.32 -9.47
CA GLY A 108 7.12 0.89 -9.40
C GLY A 108 7.86 0.63 -8.08
N LEU A 109 7.38 -0.28 -7.23
CA LEU A 109 8.15 -0.69 -6.07
C LEU A 109 9.38 -1.50 -6.53
N ALA A 110 10.56 -1.11 -6.08
CA ALA A 110 11.79 -1.86 -6.34
C ALA A 110 11.71 -3.26 -5.71
N SER A 111 12.40 -4.21 -6.33
CA SER A 111 12.56 -5.54 -5.74
C SER A 111 13.13 -5.43 -4.31
N ASN A 112 12.61 -6.25 -3.41
CA ASN A 112 12.98 -6.24 -1.98
C ASN A 112 12.64 -4.94 -1.22
N THR A 113 11.71 -4.12 -1.73
CA THR A 113 11.19 -2.99 -0.96
C THR A 113 10.45 -3.51 0.28
N ASN A 114 10.88 -3.08 1.46
CA ASN A 114 10.18 -3.40 2.70
C ASN A 114 8.92 -2.55 2.83
N LEU A 115 7.77 -3.22 2.97
CA LEU A 115 6.52 -2.59 3.32
C LEU A 115 6.24 -2.82 4.81
N ILE A 116 5.97 -1.73 5.51
CA ILE A 116 5.59 -1.76 6.93
C ILE A 116 4.09 -1.54 7.00
N ILE A 117 3.39 -2.51 7.58
CA ILE A 117 1.94 -2.47 7.75
C ILE A 117 1.64 -2.12 9.21
N ARG A 118 0.85 -1.08 9.41
CA ARG A 118 0.29 -0.71 10.71
C ARG A 118 -1.22 -0.91 10.66
N VAL A 119 -1.74 -1.66 11.62
CA VAL A 119 -3.18 -1.88 11.78
C VAL A 119 -3.66 -1.07 12.99
N GLY A 120 -4.67 -0.23 12.76
CA GLY A 120 -5.27 0.59 13.81
C GLY A 120 -6.01 -0.27 14.84
N GLU A 121 -5.93 0.11 16.10
CA GLU A 121 -6.70 -0.48 17.19
C GLU A 121 -8.09 0.18 17.27
N GLY A 122 -9.14 -0.62 17.54
CA GLY A 122 -10.48 -0.08 17.82
C GLY A 122 -10.49 0.86 19.01
N GLY A 123 -11.42 1.80 18.99
CA GLY A 123 -11.58 2.75 20.10
C GLY A 123 -11.91 2.05 21.41
N LEU A 124 -11.21 2.38 22.48
CA LEU A 124 -11.39 1.78 23.79
C LEU A 124 -12.50 2.49 24.58
N VAL A 125 -13.41 1.74 25.15
CA VAL A 125 -14.39 2.24 26.14
C VAL A 125 -13.62 2.58 27.42
N ASN A 126 -13.84 3.75 28.00
CA ASN A 126 -13.08 4.22 29.17
C ASN A 126 -11.57 4.25 28.95
N GLY A 127 -11.12 4.55 27.76
CA GLY A 127 -9.72 4.43 27.39
C GLY A 127 -8.80 5.28 28.26
N THR A 128 -7.94 4.64 29.02
CA THR A 128 -6.88 5.28 29.81
C THR A 128 -5.64 5.60 28.98
N ARG A 129 -5.60 5.14 27.74
CA ARG A 129 -4.55 5.38 26.76
C ARG A 129 -5.15 5.62 25.38
N MET A 130 -4.42 6.26 24.50
CA MET A 130 -4.81 6.37 23.08
C MET A 130 -4.86 4.98 22.43
N SER A 131 -5.77 4.79 21.47
CA SER A 131 -5.80 3.59 20.62
C SER A 131 -4.57 3.56 19.74
N TYR A 132 -4.00 2.37 19.54
CA TYR A 132 -2.85 2.20 18.64
C TYR A 132 -3.20 2.64 17.21
N GLY A 133 -2.30 3.39 16.57
CA GLY A 133 -2.57 4.01 15.28
C GLY A 133 -3.06 5.46 15.38
N GLY A 134 -3.00 6.09 16.57
CA GLY A 134 -3.26 7.50 16.78
C GLY A 134 -4.72 7.88 17.06
N GLY A 135 -5.54 6.92 17.48
CA GLY A 135 -6.91 7.23 17.93
C GLY A 135 -6.92 8.16 19.15
N GLY A 136 -7.70 9.23 19.08
CA GLY A 136 -7.81 10.21 20.16
C GLY A 136 -8.28 9.57 21.47
N GLN A 137 -7.71 10.00 22.60
CA GLN A 137 -8.12 9.54 23.94
C GLN A 137 -9.36 10.30 24.39
N ALA A 138 -10.34 9.56 24.91
CA ALA A 138 -11.49 10.16 25.56
C ALA A 138 -11.13 10.78 26.90
N ASN A 139 -11.77 11.88 27.22
CA ASN A 139 -11.66 12.47 28.54
C ASN A 139 -12.60 11.77 29.51
N ARG A 140 -12.13 11.51 30.73
CA ARG A 140 -12.90 10.90 31.81
C ARG A 140 -13.50 12.01 32.69
N ASP A 141 -14.81 12.13 32.72
CA ASP A 141 -15.46 13.02 33.65
C ASP A 141 -15.58 12.33 35.02
N GLY A 142 -15.00 12.97 36.05
CA GLY A 142 -14.56 12.34 37.30
C GLY A 142 -15.65 11.91 38.28
N GLY A 143 -16.94 11.97 37.96
CA GLY A 143 -17.95 11.82 39.03
C GLY A 143 -19.02 10.76 38.84
N ASP A 144 -19.51 10.53 37.66
CA ASP A 144 -20.81 9.86 37.42
C ASP A 144 -20.77 8.55 36.62
N ASN A 145 -19.64 7.87 36.52
CA ASN A 145 -19.48 6.66 35.70
C ASN A 145 -19.88 6.84 34.22
N ARG A 146 -19.80 8.05 33.71
CA ARG A 146 -20.02 8.41 32.29
C ARG A 146 -18.69 8.59 31.60
N TYR A 147 -18.50 7.88 30.53
CA TYR A 147 -17.25 7.92 29.81
C TYR A 147 -17.52 8.02 28.31
N GLY A 148 -16.94 9.02 27.70
CA GLY A 148 -16.71 8.97 26.27
C GLY A 148 -15.75 7.82 25.93
N SER A 149 -15.66 7.48 24.67
CA SER A 149 -14.75 6.45 24.20
C SER A 149 -13.69 7.01 23.28
N ASN A 150 -12.58 6.33 23.21
CA ASN A 150 -11.51 6.69 22.30
C ASN A 150 -11.94 6.61 20.84
N GLY A 151 -11.35 7.42 20.00
CA GLY A 151 -11.35 7.19 18.57
C GLY A 151 -10.60 5.91 18.21
N GLY A 152 -10.94 5.33 17.08
CA GLY A 152 -10.19 4.25 16.47
C GLY A 152 -8.87 4.74 15.87
N GLY A 153 -7.89 3.87 15.78
CA GLY A 153 -6.61 4.14 15.15
C GLY A 153 -6.65 4.05 13.64
N ALA A 154 -5.76 4.75 12.97
CA ALA A 154 -5.54 4.63 11.53
C ALA A 154 -4.79 3.34 11.17
N SER A 155 -5.16 2.73 10.04
CA SER A 155 -4.38 1.67 9.39
C SER A 155 -3.62 2.27 8.22
N ALA A 156 -2.36 1.88 8.05
CA ALA A 156 -1.51 2.45 7.02
C ALA A 156 -0.45 1.45 6.51
N VAL A 157 -0.01 1.67 5.27
CA VAL A 157 1.15 0.99 4.70
C VAL A 157 2.22 2.04 4.38
N PHE A 158 3.45 1.75 4.75
CA PHE A 158 4.61 2.63 4.56
C PHE A 158 5.70 1.90 3.78
N ILE A 159 6.54 2.67 3.09
CA ILE A 159 7.79 2.20 2.50
C ILE A 159 8.92 2.43 3.51
N THR A 160 9.74 1.41 3.74
CA THR A 160 11.00 1.46 4.49
C THR A 160 10.87 1.83 5.97
N SER A 161 10.12 2.87 6.32
CA SER A 161 9.92 3.28 7.73
C SER A 161 8.53 3.88 7.95
N ALA A 162 7.98 3.69 9.15
CA ALA A 162 6.66 4.20 9.53
C ALA A 162 6.72 5.70 9.88
N SER A 163 6.92 6.53 8.87
CA SER A 163 6.94 7.99 8.96
C SER A 163 5.97 8.63 7.97
N HIS A 164 5.53 9.86 8.21
CA HIS A 164 4.62 10.58 7.31
C HIS A 164 5.16 10.72 5.88
N SER A 165 6.48 10.89 5.73
CA SER A 165 7.12 11.00 4.42
C SER A 165 7.11 9.70 3.60
N ASN A 166 6.89 8.56 4.26
CA ASN A 166 6.98 7.23 3.66
C ASN A 166 5.61 6.52 3.59
N VAL A 167 4.53 7.24 3.86
CA VAL A 167 3.17 6.70 3.74
C VAL A 167 2.84 6.44 2.27
N LEU A 168 2.45 5.22 1.95
CA LEU A 168 1.86 4.85 0.66
C LEU A 168 0.35 5.06 0.66
N ILE A 169 -0.29 4.59 1.73
CA ILE A 169 -1.75 4.59 1.86
C ILE A 169 -2.12 4.60 3.34
N ILE A 170 -3.17 5.34 3.70
CA ILE A 170 -3.66 5.43 5.06
C ILE A 170 -5.18 5.58 5.10
N ALA A 171 -5.83 4.80 5.96
CA ALA A 171 -7.25 4.91 6.28
C ALA A 171 -7.41 5.42 7.72
N GLY A 172 -8.15 6.52 7.89
CA GLY A 172 -8.38 7.12 9.21
C GLY A 172 -9.28 6.28 10.10
N GLY A 173 -9.05 6.30 11.39
CA GLY A 173 -9.95 5.68 12.38
C GLY A 173 -11.21 6.50 12.63
N GLY A 174 -12.29 5.88 13.06
CA GLY A 174 -13.54 6.50 13.45
C GLY A 174 -13.46 7.26 14.78
N GLY A 175 -14.29 8.27 14.96
CA GLY A 175 -14.42 9.00 16.22
C GLY A 175 -15.05 8.16 17.34
N GLY A 176 -14.67 8.40 18.58
CA GLY A 176 -15.31 7.78 19.74
C GLY A 176 -16.68 8.38 20.03
N GLY A 177 -17.61 7.56 20.51
CA GLY A 177 -18.93 7.98 20.96
C GLY A 177 -18.87 8.69 22.32
N GLY A 178 -19.74 9.68 22.49
CA GLY A 178 -19.93 10.38 23.76
C GLY A 178 -20.92 9.68 24.68
N SER A 179 -21.02 10.17 25.93
CA SER A 179 -22.06 9.78 26.86
C SER A 179 -22.80 11.00 27.38
N SER A 180 -24.09 10.86 27.65
CA SER A 180 -24.92 11.95 28.19
C SER A 180 -25.80 11.42 29.32
N ARG A 181 -26.19 12.31 30.23
CA ARG A 181 -27.02 11.98 31.39
C ARG A 181 -28.51 11.82 31.03
N ASN A 182 -29.01 12.69 30.19
CA ASN A 182 -30.45 12.89 29.97
C ASN A 182 -30.85 12.79 28.49
N GLN A 183 -29.93 12.55 27.61
CA GLN A 183 -30.14 12.49 26.17
C GLN A 183 -29.21 11.45 25.56
N GLU A 184 -29.48 11.05 24.34
CA GLU A 184 -28.50 10.24 23.57
C GLU A 184 -27.17 10.98 23.50
N GLY A 185 -26.07 10.26 23.74
CA GLY A 185 -24.72 10.81 23.61
C GLY A 185 -24.45 11.21 22.15
N ASN A 186 -23.46 12.08 21.95
CA ASN A 186 -23.02 12.43 20.61
C ASN A 186 -22.34 11.23 19.93
N TRP A 187 -22.77 10.94 18.74
CA TRP A 187 -22.21 9.88 17.90
C TRP A 187 -20.78 10.23 17.47
N GLY A 188 -19.94 9.23 17.33
CA GLY A 188 -18.60 9.40 16.78
C GLY A 188 -18.66 9.69 15.28
N GLY A 189 -17.83 10.60 14.82
CA GLY A 189 -17.67 10.88 13.39
C GLY A 189 -16.99 9.72 12.65
N ALA A 190 -17.30 9.57 11.36
CA ALA A 190 -16.63 8.59 10.51
C ALA A 190 -15.14 8.92 10.32
N GLY A 191 -14.34 7.90 10.09
CA GLY A 191 -12.92 8.04 9.74
C GLY A 191 -12.74 8.58 8.32
N GLY A 192 -11.70 9.38 8.11
CA GLY A 192 -11.32 9.86 6.78
C GLY A 192 -10.76 8.75 5.90
N GLY A 193 -11.10 8.78 4.62
CA GLY A 193 -10.65 7.88 3.57
C GLY A 193 -11.15 8.40 2.22
N VAL A 194 -11.00 7.63 1.16
CA VAL A 194 -11.56 8.00 -0.17
C VAL A 194 -13.09 7.97 -0.13
N THR A 195 -13.64 7.16 0.76
CA THR A 195 -15.06 7.10 1.10
C THR A 195 -15.17 7.09 2.62
N GLY A 196 -15.24 8.24 3.21
CA GLY A 196 -15.46 8.44 4.64
C GLY A 196 -16.89 8.84 4.94
#